data_87f5aec80eb64682d3d28e35903ac420
#
_entry.id   87f5aec80eb64682d3d28e35903ac420
#
_cell.length_a   1.000
_cell.length_b   1.000
_cell.length_c   1.000
_cell.angle_alpha   90.00
_cell.angle_beta   90.00
_cell.angle_gamma   90.00
#
_symmetry.space_group_name_H-M   'P 1'
#
loop_
_entity.id
_entity.type
_entity.pdbx_description
1 polymer ?
#
loop_
_entity_poly.entity_id
_entity_poly.type
_entity_poly.pdbx_seq_one_letter_code
_entity_poly.pdbx_strand_id
1 'polypeptide(L)'
;GRFKRLRKSFDDLKRFFPVWITTNQSVNNSFPLQARLFDLVVIDEAGQCDIPSVLPLLYRAKRAVFIGDPEQFRHITVLKDDVEHTLAKAMQLEDHIDDWSYIRRSAFDRAFAATDCAAFLKQHYRCHPDVIEFSNYNFYDGKLVAQTSANQFNKLPIEESGLIWHHTPGSVVKEQKGAWNPSEVKKAVEVFDKWAQQGLFTSPDLTYGIITPFRRQVAELTKAFSSRPWFKAVESRFTIGTAHSFQGSECDVLVYSPVAAENMERHLVKFAAAQDDLINVTVTRAKNLLYIIGDIQACQKVSPGTPLCELANYAEKLQKRQRHPLNAAEKGMADILDELGLSYTPQYEISGYRLDFLVNAASGQRYDVEVDGDIHLTASAVEHDARRNAYVKSQGLKVLRFTARDIVHSCQIVRELLARI
;
A
#
# COMPACT_ATOMS: atom_id res chain seq x y z
N GLY A 1 12.86 30.43 -35.58
CA GLY A 1 11.51 30.46 -35.82
C GLY A 1 10.58 30.52 -34.62
N ARG A 2 9.66 29.59 -34.51
CA ARG A 2 8.54 29.57 -33.53
C ARG A 2 9.00 29.68 -32.07
N PHE A 3 10.04 28.95 -31.67
CA PHE A 3 10.58 28.99 -30.31
C PHE A 3 11.18 30.35 -29.91
N LYS A 4 11.79 31.09 -30.82
CA LYS A 4 12.31 32.45 -30.50
C LYS A 4 11.17 33.45 -30.25
N ARG A 5 10.02 33.31 -30.95
CA ARG A 5 8.83 34.16 -30.70
C ARG A 5 8.19 33.84 -29.36
N LEU A 6 8.01 32.54 -29.04
CA LEU A 6 7.49 32.09 -27.75
C LEU A 6 8.34 32.59 -26.56
N ARG A 7 9.66 32.60 -26.71
CA ARG A 7 10.55 33.15 -25.66
C ARG A 7 10.36 34.63 -25.40
N LYS A 8 10.08 35.43 -26.46
CA LYS A 8 9.84 36.87 -26.27
C LYS A 8 8.49 37.18 -25.63
N SER A 9 7.50 36.33 -25.84
CA SER A 9 6.14 36.48 -25.29
C SER A 9 5.90 35.64 -24.02
N PHE A 10 6.95 35.01 -23.46
CA PHE A 10 6.74 34.08 -22.37
C PHE A 10 6.29 34.80 -21.07
N ASP A 11 6.78 36.01 -20.83
CA ASP A 11 6.35 36.78 -19.68
C ASP A 11 4.89 37.21 -19.75
N ASP A 12 4.41 37.52 -20.97
CA ASP A 12 2.99 37.79 -21.19
C ASP A 12 2.16 36.53 -21.01
N LEU A 13 2.62 35.38 -21.53
CA LEU A 13 1.93 34.11 -21.38
C LEU A 13 1.81 33.69 -19.90
N LYS A 14 2.84 33.93 -19.05
CA LYS A 14 2.77 33.64 -17.62
C LYS A 14 1.71 34.45 -16.88
N ARG A 15 1.41 35.67 -17.35
CA ARG A 15 0.35 36.50 -16.77
C ARG A 15 -1.04 35.91 -17.01
N PHE A 16 -1.26 35.32 -18.19
CA PHE A 16 -2.54 34.71 -18.54
C PHE A 16 -2.65 33.28 -18.05
N PHE A 17 -1.54 32.55 -18.02
CA PHE A 17 -1.45 31.15 -17.60
C PHE A 17 -0.43 31.01 -16.48
N PRO A 18 -0.84 31.23 -15.23
CA PRO A 18 0.09 31.22 -14.09
C PRO A 18 0.55 29.83 -13.69
N VAL A 19 -0.19 28.76 -14.08
CA VAL A 19 0.10 27.35 -13.74
C VAL A 19 0.44 26.59 -15.02
N TRP A 20 1.55 25.85 -14.98
CA TRP A 20 2.06 25.04 -16.07
C TRP A 20 2.33 23.62 -15.57
N ILE A 21 1.82 22.62 -16.30
CA ILE A 21 2.04 21.20 -16.00
C ILE A 21 2.85 20.61 -17.15
N THR A 22 3.95 19.92 -16.82
CA THR A 22 4.85 19.32 -17.80
C THR A 22 5.62 18.15 -17.18
N THR A 23 6.18 17.29 -18.02
CA THR A 23 7.11 16.25 -17.55
C THR A 23 8.53 16.82 -17.44
N ASN A 24 9.37 16.26 -16.55
CA ASN A 24 10.77 16.65 -16.38
C ASN A 24 11.53 16.70 -17.72
N GLN A 25 11.32 15.71 -18.58
CA GLN A 25 11.99 15.60 -19.86
C GLN A 25 11.60 16.69 -20.84
N SER A 26 10.37 17.19 -20.75
CA SER A 26 9.86 18.22 -21.66
C SER A 26 10.27 19.64 -21.29
N VAL A 27 10.75 19.88 -20.08
CA VAL A 27 11.06 21.22 -19.55
C VAL A 27 12.03 21.98 -20.42
N ASN A 28 13.11 21.34 -20.87
CA ASN A 28 14.17 22.00 -21.65
C ASN A 28 13.67 22.41 -23.06
N ASN A 29 12.67 21.71 -23.59
CA ASN A 29 12.06 22.02 -24.88
C ASN A 29 10.91 23.01 -24.78
N SER A 30 10.24 23.05 -23.61
CA SER A 30 9.02 23.85 -23.41
C SER A 30 9.29 25.25 -22.88
N PHE A 31 10.34 25.42 -22.06
CA PHE A 31 10.61 26.68 -21.34
C PHE A 31 11.98 27.25 -21.63
N PRO A 32 12.12 28.59 -21.62
CA PRO A 32 13.43 29.23 -21.71
C PRO A 32 14.38 28.76 -20.59
N LEU A 33 15.67 28.66 -20.91
CA LEU A 33 16.70 28.45 -19.89
C LEU A 33 17.02 29.83 -19.25
N GLN A 34 16.24 30.18 -18.24
CA GLN A 34 16.33 31.44 -17.52
C GLN A 34 16.23 31.18 -16.02
N ALA A 35 17.17 31.71 -15.25
CA ALA A 35 17.15 31.57 -13.81
C ALA A 35 15.92 32.24 -13.21
N ARG A 36 15.29 31.58 -12.22
CA ARG A 36 14.15 32.12 -11.46
C ARG A 36 12.95 32.53 -12.32
N LEU A 37 12.71 31.80 -13.41
CA LEU A 37 11.62 32.03 -14.35
C LEU A 37 10.24 31.87 -13.69
N PHE A 38 10.10 30.93 -12.75
CA PHE A 38 8.90 30.62 -11.98
C PHE A 38 9.11 30.97 -10.49
N ASP A 39 8.04 31.31 -9.80
CA ASP A 39 8.07 31.56 -8.36
C ASP A 39 8.17 30.26 -7.58
N LEU A 40 7.55 29.21 -8.06
CA LEU A 40 7.50 27.88 -7.42
C LEU A 40 7.54 26.79 -8.49
N VAL A 41 8.30 25.75 -8.24
CA VAL A 41 8.17 24.45 -8.91
C VAL A 41 7.69 23.41 -7.89
N VAL A 42 6.71 22.61 -8.28
CA VAL A 42 6.27 21.44 -7.53
C VAL A 42 6.69 20.21 -8.34
N ILE A 43 7.48 19.34 -7.74
CA ILE A 43 7.96 18.10 -8.34
C ILE A 43 7.20 16.96 -7.64
N ASP A 44 6.24 16.42 -8.35
CA ASP A 44 5.48 15.26 -7.90
C ASP A 44 6.20 13.97 -8.25
N GLU A 45 5.97 12.90 -7.47
CA GLU A 45 6.67 11.61 -7.59
C GLU A 45 8.20 11.79 -7.61
N ALA A 46 8.72 12.65 -6.76
CA ALA A 46 10.14 13.03 -6.74
C ALA A 46 11.08 11.85 -6.40
N GLY A 47 10.57 10.79 -5.76
CA GLY A 47 11.28 9.52 -5.58
C GLY A 47 11.64 8.84 -6.90
N GLN A 48 10.83 9.06 -7.95
CA GLN A 48 11.05 8.53 -9.29
C GLN A 48 11.85 9.45 -10.21
N CYS A 49 12.28 10.59 -9.69
CA CYS A 49 13.10 11.54 -10.43
C CYS A 49 14.57 11.35 -10.07
N ASP A 50 15.43 11.17 -11.07
CA ASP A 50 16.87 11.26 -10.87
C ASP A 50 17.29 12.72 -10.63
N ILE A 51 18.41 12.91 -9.93
CA ILE A 51 18.89 14.24 -9.57
C ILE A 51 19.21 15.11 -10.80
N PRO A 52 19.92 14.62 -11.84
CA PRO A 52 20.20 15.41 -13.04
C PRO A 52 18.96 15.94 -13.75
N SER A 53 17.88 15.17 -13.80
CA SER A 53 16.66 15.56 -14.50
C SER A 53 15.91 16.73 -13.83
N VAL A 54 16.09 16.93 -12.53
CA VAL A 54 15.43 18.02 -11.79
C VAL A 54 16.25 19.31 -11.73
N LEU A 55 17.57 19.26 -11.97
CA LEU A 55 18.42 20.45 -11.95
C LEU A 55 17.95 21.56 -12.88
N PRO A 56 17.52 21.28 -14.12
CA PRO A 56 16.96 22.29 -15.01
C PRO A 56 15.67 22.95 -14.49
N LEU A 57 14.88 22.23 -13.71
CA LEU A 57 13.67 22.74 -13.04
C LEU A 57 14.06 23.69 -11.91
N LEU A 58 14.96 23.25 -11.04
CA LEU A 58 15.44 24.01 -9.90
C LEU A 58 16.10 25.33 -10.34
N TYR A 59 16.89 25.31 -11.42
CA TYR A 59 17.48 26.51 -11.98
C TYR A 59 16.43 27.56 -12.37
N ARG A 60 15.28 27.10 -12.91
CA ARG A 60 14.18 27.96 -13.35
C ARG A 60 13.26 28.43 -12.25
N ALA A 61 13.40 27.96 -11.02
CA ALA A 61 12.50 28.29 -9.92
C ALA A 61 13.17 29.12 -8.83
N LYS A 62 12.38 29.93 -8.14
CA LYS A 62 12.82 30.63 -6.91
C LYS A 62 12.72 29.73 -5.69
N ARG A 63 11.70 28.84 -5.66
CA ARG A 63 11.41 27.89 -4.59
C ARG A 63 11.00 26.56 -5.19
N ALA A 64 11.23 25.47 -4.46
CA ALA A 64 10.83 24.15 -4.88
C ALA A 64 10.09 23.42 -3.76
N VAL A 65 9.10 22.61 -4.12
CA VAL A 65 8.44 21.62 -3.27
C VAL A 65 8.62 20.26 -3.92
N PHE A 66 9.07 19.30 -3.14
CA PHE A 66 9.21 17.91 -3.57
C PHE A 66 8.14 17.08 -2.88
N ILE A 67 7.36 16.36 -3.66
CA ILE A 67 6.36 15.40 -3.19
C ILE A 67 6.84 14.01 -3.60
N GLY A 68 6.89 13.08 -2.65
CA GLY A 68 7.36 11.73 -2.91
C GLY A 68 7.18 10.85 -1.69
N ASP A 69 7.39 9.56 -1.91
CA ASP A 69 7.30 8.54 -0.90
C ASP A 69 8.57 7.69 -0.93
N PRO A 70 9.38 7.69 0.14
CA PRO A 70 10.63 6.93 0.19
C PRO A 70 10.41 5.40 0.18
N GLU A 71 9.21 4.95 0.57
CA GLU A 71 8.84 3.53 0.64
C GLU A 71 8.21 3.00 -0.67
N GLN A 72 8.19 3.84 -1.73
CA GLN A 72 7.77 3.46 -3.07
C GLN A 72 8.96 3.41 -4.04
N PHE A 73 8.70 2.98 -5.28
CA PHE A 73 9.75 2.82 -6.27
C PHE A 73 10.58 4.09 -6.50
N ARG A 74 11.88 3.90 -6.58
CA ARG A 74 12.81 4.91 -7.08
C ARG A 74 12.85 4.90 -8.61
N HIS A 75 13.53 5.90 -9.18
CA HIS A 75 13.77 5.94 -10.61
C HIS A 75 14.58 4.73 -11.10
N ILE A 76 14.28 4.30 -12.32
CA ILE A 76 15.00 3.18 -12.93
C ILE A 76 16.36 3.66 -13.45
N THR A 77 17.43 3.06 -12.95
CA THR A 77 18.78 3.37 -13.39
C THR A 77 19.20 2.46 -14.54
N VAL A 78 19.86 3.04 -15.54
CA VAL A 78 20.47 2.29 -16.65
C VAL A 78 21.99 2.29 -16.54
N LEU A 79 22.55 3.14 -15.68
CA LEU A 79 23.98 3.25 -15.42
C LEU A 79 24.41 2.13 -14.46
N LYS A 80 25.59 1.58 -14.67
CA LYS A 80 26.20 0.61 -13.75
C LYS A 80 27.06 1.34 -12.73
N ASP A 81 27.19 0.75 -11.54
CA ASP A 81 27.91 1.34 -10.41
C ASP A 81 29.39 1.64 -10.73
N ASP A 82 30.07 0.72 -11.42
CA ASP A 82 31.45 0.88 -11.87
C ASP A 82 31.63 2.03 -12.87
N VAL A 83 30.61 2.27 -13.70
CA VAL A 83 30.60 3.39 -14.65
C VAL A 83 30.37 4.71 -13.93
N GLU A 84 29.45 4.76 -12.95
CA GLU A 84 29.22 5.95 -12.13
C GLU A 84 30.49 6.37 -11.40
N HIS A 85 31.16 5.43 -10.72
CA HIS A 85 32.43 5.71 -10.05
C HIS A 85 33.52 6.22 -11.00
N THR A 86 33.64 5.62 -12.19
CA THR A 86 34.57 6.06 -13.20
C THR A 86 34.31 7.50 -13.66
N LEU A 87 33.05 7.84 -13.90
CA LEU A 87 32.63 9.20 -14.27
C LEU A 87 32.86 10.19 -13.13
N ALA A 88 32.52 9.84 -11.90
CA ALA A 88 32.76 10.67 -10.72
C ALA A 88 34.25 11.02 -10.57
N LYS A 89 35.12 10.02 -10.73
CA LYS A 89 36.56 10.21 -10.72
C LYS A 89 37.03 11.14 -11.83
N ALA A 90 36.57 10.92 -13.05
CA ALA A 90 36.93 11.76 -14.19
C ALA A 90 36.52 13.22 -14.04
N MET A 91 35.42 13.48 -13.29
CA MET A 91 34.85 14.80 -13.02
C MET A 91 35.27 15.39 -11.68
N GLN A 92 36.12 14.71 -10.90
CA GLN A 92 36.57 15.13 -9.57
C GLN A 92 35.37 15.31 -8.58
N LEU A 93 34.40 14.39 -8.65
CA LEU A 93 33.19 14.36 -7.83
C LEU A 93 33.15 13.16 -6.87
N GLU A 94 34.27 12.47 -6.65
CA GLU A 94 34.35 11.27 -5.80
C GLU A 94 33.87 11.52 -4.38
N ASP A 95 34.26 12.66 -3.80
CA ASP A 95 33.86 13.05 -2.43
C ASP A 95 32.37 13.39 -2.29
N HIS A 96 31.65 13.50 -3.39
CA HIS A 96 30.24 13.85 -3.44
C HIS A 96 29.34 12.71 -3.90
N ILE A 97 29.90 11.55 -4.24
CA ILE A 97 29.14 10.45 -4.85
C ILE A 97 28.03 9.93 -3.94
N ASP A 98 28.24 9.90 -2.64
CA ASP A 98 27.25 9.40 -1.69
C ASP A 98 26.01 10.30 -1.62
N ASP A 99 26.19 11.59 -1.83
CA ASP A 99 25.11 12.59 -1.80
C ASP A 99 24.41 12.76 -3.15
N TRP A 100 25.14 12.58 -4.25
CA TRP A 100 24.68 12.92 -5.60
C TRP A 100 24.63 11.74 -6.56
N SER A 101 24.77 10.51 -6.05
CA SER A 101 24.70 9.31 -6.86
C SER A 101 23.40 9.25 -7.68
N TYR A 102 23.54 9.14 -9.00
CA TYR A 102 22.42 8.87 -9.91
C TYR A 102 21.78 7.50 -9.62
N ILE A 103 22.57 6.52 -9.18
CA ILE A 103 22.09 5.14 -8.95
C ILE A 103 21.40 5.01 -7.62
N ARG A 104 21.95 5.64 -6.56
CA ARG A 104 21.56 5.39 -5.17
C ARG A 104 20.61 6.43 -4.60
N ARG A 105 20.50 7.62 -5.22
CA ARG A 105 19.73 8.77 -4.70
C ARG A 105 18.73 9.28 -5.72
N SER A 106 17.51 9.42 -5.26
CA SER A 106 16.48 10.16 -5.99
C SER A 106 16.55 11.66 -5.70
N ALA A 107 15.84 12.44 -6.48
CA ALA A 107 15.65 13.86 -6.22
C ALA A 107 14.96 14.10 -4.86
N PHE A 108 14.05 13.21 -4.46
CA PHE A 108 13.41 13.27 -3.14
C PHE A 108 14.41 13.04 -2.01
N ASP A 109 15.25 12.00 -2.09
CA ASP A 109 16.27 11.72 -1.07
C ASP A 109 17.18 12.94 -0.85
N ARG A 110 17.58 13.59 -1.95
CA ARG A 110 18.47 14.75 -1.88
C ARG A 110 17.76 15.99 -1.32
N ALA A 111 16.51 16.22 -1.71
CA ALA A 111 15.70 17.31 -1.19
C ALA A 111 15.42 17.13 0.31
N PHE A 112 15.05 15.91 0.71
CA PHE A 112 14.78 15.59 2.11
C PHE A 112 16.01 15.81 3.01
N ALA A 113 17.19 15.39 2.55
CA ALA A 113 18.46 15.62 3.27
C ALA A 113 18.89 17.11 3.33
N ALA A 114 18.35 17.96 2.45
CA ALA A 114 18.74 19.35 2.33
C ALA A 114 17.76 20.32 3.03
N THR A 115 16.72 19.85 3.70
CA THR A 115 15.69 20.71 4.30
C THR A 115 15.32 20.27 5.71
N ASP A 116 15.08 21.26 6.58
CA ASP A 116 14.48 21.06 7.91
C ASP A 116 12.93 21.15 7.85
N CYS A 117 12.36 21.46 6.68
CA CYS A 117 10.93 21.63 6.45
C CYS A 117 10.36 20.42 5.72
N ALA A 118 10.20 19.31 6.41
CA ALA A 118 9.52 18.12 5.89
C ALA A 118 8.17 17.91 6.59
N ALA A 119 7.14 17.59 5.81
CA ALA A 119 5.82 17.21 6.31
C ALA A 119 5.46 15.82 5.84
N PHE A 120 4.98 15.00 6.76
CA PHE A 120 4.47 13.65 6.46
C PHE A 120 2.93 13.68 6.41
N LEU A 121 2.35 13.29 5.26
CA LEU A 121 0.90 13.20 5.09
C LEU A 121 0.41 11.89 5.69
N LYS A 122 -0.19 11.96 6.86
CA LYS A 122 -0.59 10.78 7.64
C LYS A 122 -1.92 10.19 7.22
N GLN A 123 -2.82 10.99 6.64
CA GLN A 123 -4.19 10.55 6.35
C GLN A 123 -4.23 9.77 5.05
N HIS A 124 -4.80 8.56 5.10
CA HIS A 124 -4.95 7.68 3.96
C HIS A 124 -6.44 7.49 3.61
N TYR A 125 -6.81 7.73 2.34
CA TYR A 125 -8.20 7.73 1.87
C TYR A 125 -8.48 6.72 0.76
N ARG A 126 -7.52 5.88 0.40
CA ARG A 126 -7.60 5.04 -0.81
C ARG A 126 -7.98 3.60 -0.53
N CYS A 127 -7.20 2.91 0.28
CA CYS A 127 -7.27 1.47 0.43
C CYS A 127 -8.25 1.05 1.52
N HIS A 128 -8.78 -0.17 1.38
CA HIS A 128 -9.47 -0.85 2.45
C HIS A 128 -8.59 -0.92 3.71
N PRO A 129 -9.14 -0.78 4.93
CA PRO A 129 -8.36 -0.82 6.17
C PRO A 129 -7.43 -2.03 6.26
N ASP A 130 -7.91 -3.25 6.00
CA ASP A 130 -7.10 -4.48 6.04
C ASP A 130 -5.91 -4.45 5.05
N VAL A 131 -6.02 -3.71 3.96
CA VAL A 131 -4.96 -3.59 2.97
C VAL A 131 -3.90 -2.61 3.43
N ILE A 132 -4.31 -1.40 3.85
CA ILE A 132 -3.34 -0.36 4.24
C ILE A 132 -2.68 -0.64 5.58
N GLU A 133 -3.33 -1.38 6.48
CA GLU A 133 -2.77 -1.75 7.77
C GLU A 133 -1.46 -2.54 7.62
N PHE A 134 -1.39 -3.47 6.67
CA PHE A 134 -0.15 -4.18 6.36
C PHE A 134 0.99 -3.21 6.00
N SER A 135 0.74 -2.32 5.05
CA SER A 135 1.76 -1.35 4.61
C SER A 135 2.13 -0.39 5.74
N ASN A 136 1.16 0.06 6.52
CA ASN A 136 1.38 0.98 7.63
C ASN A 136 2.35 0.40 8.67
N TYR A 137 2.19 -0.88 9.02
CA TYR A 137 3.07 -1.54 9.98
C TYR A 137 4.46 -1.83 9.43
N ASN A 138 4.55 -2.29 8.19
CA ASN A 138 5.81 -2.82 7.68
C ASN A 138 6.71 -1.72 7.07
N PHE A 139 6.13 -0.60 6.60
CA PHE A 139 6.87 0.41 5.85
C PHE A 139 6.73 1.84 6.41
N TYR A 140 5.67 2.14 7.16
CA TYR A 140 5.39 3.52 7.63
C TYR A 140 5.40 3.67 9.15
N ASP A 141 5.95 2.71 9.90
CA ASP A 141 6.06 2.74 11.38
C ASP A 141 4.74 3.00 12.10
N GLY A 142 3.61 2.56 11.53
CA GLY A 142 2.28 2.82 12.09
C GLY A 142 1.84 4.29 12.05
N LYS A 143 2.47 5.13 11.24
CA LYS A 143 2.20 6.58 11.19
C LYS A 143 0.99 6.96 10.34
N LEU A 144 0.53 6.06 9.45
CA LEU A 144 -0.64 6.30 8.62
C LEU A 144 -1.93 6.14 9.43
N VAL A 145 -2.91 6.96 9.10
CA VAL A 145 -4.26 6.93 9.68
C VAL A 145 -5.25 6.70 8.55
N ALA A 146 -5.82 5.51 8.48
CA ALA A 146 -6.86 5.21 7.49
C ALA A 146 -8.12 6.03 7.81
N GLN A 147 -8.57 6.81 6.85
CA GLN A 147 -9.83 7.59 6.92
C GLN A 147 -11.00 6.85 6.27
N THR A 148 -10.72 5.67 5.71
CA THR A 148 -11.69 4.78 5.11
C THR A 148 -12.19 3.77 6.14
N SER A 149 -13.44 3.34 6.02
CA SER A 149 -14.01 2.23 6.80
C SER A 149 -14.35 1.07 5.87
N ALA A 150 -14.34 -0.17 6.38
CA ALA A 150 -14.68 -1.35 5.59
C ALA A 150 -16.07 -1.23 4.92
N ASN A 151 -17.03 -0.62 5.60
CA ASN A 151 -18.39 -0.42 5.09
C ASN A 151 -18.46 0.50 3.85
N GLN A 152 -17.45 1.33 3.59
CA GLN A 152 -17.40 2.16 2.38
C GLN A 152 -17.06 1.32 1.14
N PHE A 153 -16.46 0.16 1.33
CA PHE A 153 -16.01 -0.75 0.28
C PHE A 153 -16.96 -1.91 -0.01
N ASN A 154 -18.06 -2.05 0.73
CA ASN A 154 -19.09 -3.09 0.51
C ASN A 154 -19.92 -2.87 -0.78
N LYS A 155 -19.29 -2.28 -1.83
CA LYS A 155 -19.96 -1.98 -3.11
C LYS A 155 -19.59 -2.92 -4.23
N LEU A 156 -18.69 -3.89 -3.98
CA LEU A 156 -18.37 -4.90 -4.97
C LEU A 156 -19.58 -5.86 -5.09
N PRO A 157 -19.94 -6.29 -6.31
CA PRO A 157 -21.00 -7.30 -6.50
C PRO A 157 -20.53 -8.72 -6.18
N ILE A 158 -19.51 -8.88 -5.36
CA ILE A 158 -18.94 -10.11 -4.84
C ILE A 158 -18.83 -10.01 -3.33
N GLU A 159 -18.75 -11.14 -2.64
CA GLU A 159 -18.66 -11.19 -1.16
C GLU A 159 -17.28 -10.81 -0.63
N GLU A 160 -16.25 -10.99 -1.46
CA GLU A 160 -14.86 -10.77 -1.09
C GLU A 160 -14.54 -9.26 -1.01
N SER A 161 -13.86 -8.83 0.07
CA SER A 161 -13.33 -7.47 0.27
C SER A 161 -12.09 -7.49 1.16
N GLY A 162 -11.35 -6.39 1.20
CA GLY A 162 -10.14 -6.28 2.03
C GLY A 162 -8.96 -7.05 1.48
N LEU A 163 -8.24 -7.77 2.34
CA LEU A 163 -7.09 -8.57 1.97
C LEU A 163 -7.36 -10.06 2.17
N ILE A 164 -7.29 -10.82 1.08
CA ILE A 164 -7.56 -12.26 1.06
C ILE A 164 -6.40 -12.99 0.40
N TRP A 165 -5.93 -14.06 1.01
CA TRP A 165 -4.96 -14.97 0.42
C TRP A 165 -5.60 -16.31 0.08
N HIS A 166 -5.62 -16.64 -1.20
CA HIS A 166 -6.01 -17.96 -1.67
C HIS A 166 -4.78 -18.85 -1.78
N HIS A 167 -4.64 -19.80 -0.86
CA HIS A 167 -3.57 -20.79 -0.92
C HIS A 167 -3.64 -21.60 -2.20
N THR A 168 -2.62 -21.49 -3.03
CA THR A 168 -2.53 -22.14 -4.33
C THR A 168 -1.16 -22.79 -4.45
N PRO A 169 -1.01 -24.05 -3.99
CA PRO A 169 0.25 -24.77 -4.14
C PRO A 169 0.54 -25.04 -5.62
N GLY A 170 1.82 -25.00 -5.98
CA GLY A 170 2.24 -25.17 -7.34
C GLY A 170 3.76 -25.29 -7.48
N SER A 171 4.23 -25.19 -8.69
CA SER A 171 5.66 -25.20 -9.01
C SER A 171 6.00 -24.07 -9.96
N VAL A 172 7.12 -23.43 -9.70
CA VAL A 172 7.66 -22.39 -10.58
C VAL A 172 8.34 -23.04 -11.78
N VAL A 173 7.95 -22.62 -12.97
CA VAL A 173 8.59 -22.95 -14.22
C VAL A 173 9.55 -21.84 -14.58
N LYS A 174 10.84 -22.16 -14.70
CA LYS A 174 11.89 -21.22 -15.08
C LYS A 174 12.13 -21.31 -16.59
N GLU A 175 12.24 -20.16 -17.21
CA GLU A 175 12.64 -20.03 -18.61
C GLU A 175 13.78 -19.01 -18.76
N GLN A 176 14.44 -18.93 -19.93
CA GLN A 176 15.56 -18.04 -20.17
C GLN A 176 15.27 -16.54 -19.86
N LYS A 177 14.01 -16.14 -19.89
CA LYS A 177 13.60 -14.73 -19.70
C LYS A 177 12.63 -14.52 -18.52
N GLY A 178 12.69 -15.35 -17.47
CA GLY A 178 11.90 -15.17 -16.27
C GLY A 178 11.28 -16.46 -15.72
N ALA A 179 10.33 -16.28 -14.82
CA ALA A 179 9.64 -17.36 -14.14
C ALA A 179 8.13 -17.18 -14.21
N TRP A 180 7.39 -18.27 -14.10
CA TRP A 180 5.94 -18.28 -14.01
C TRP A 180 5.42 -19.50 -13.24
N ASN A 181 4.20 -19.42 -12.73
CA ASN A 181 3.55 -20.50 -12.00
C ASN A 181 2.22 -20.89 -12.68
N PRO A 182 2.16 -22.05 -13.33
CA PRO A 182 0.94 -22.50 -14.04
C PRO A 182 -0.29 -22.60 -13.14
N SER A 183 -0.09 -22.98 -11.87
CA SER A 183 -1.19 -23.11 -10.89
C SER A 183 -1.80 -21.77 -10.55
N GLU A 184 -0.97 -20.73 -10.38
CA GLU A 184 -1.43 -19.37 -10.12
C GLU A 184 -2.18 -18.80 -11.34
N VAL A 185 -1.68 -19.01 -12.57
CA VAL A 185 -2.36 -18.58 -13.79
C VAL A 185 -3.74 -19.23 -13.90
N LYS A 186 -3.82 -20.57 -13.73
CA LYS A 186 -5.07 -21.32 -13.76
C LYS A 186 -6.05 -20.80 -12.71
N LYS A 187 -5.58 -20.63 -11.47
CA LYS A 187 -6.41 -20.15 -10.37
C LYS A 187 -6.91 -18.73 -10.59
N ALA A 188 -6.09 -17.82 -11.12
CA ALA A 188 -6.52 -16.48 -11.45
C ALA A 188 -7.68 -16.48 -12.45
N VAL A 189 -7.60 -17.31 -13.49
CA VAL A 189 -8.70 -17.48 -14.46
C VAL A 189 -9.96 -18.00 -13.78
N GLU A 190 -9.86 -19.05 -12.96
CA GLU A 190 -11.01 -19.63 -12.24
C GLU A 190 -11.71 -18.62 -11.34
N VAL A 191 -10.93 -17.82 -10.63
CA VAL A 191 -11.43 -16.77 -9.72
C VAL A 191 -12.18 -15.69 -10.50
N PHE A 192 -11.60 -15.17 -11.57
CA PHE A 192 -12.25 -14.14 -12.38
C PHE A 192 -13.45 -14.70 -13.18
N ASP A 193 -13.43 -15.96 -13.61
CA ASP A 193 -14.60 -16.62 -14.22
C ASP A 193 -15.76 -16.72 -13.20
N LYS A 194 -15.46 -17.10 -11.94
CA LYS A 194 -16.44 -17.08 -10.83
C LYS A 194 -17.01 -15.67 -10.61
N TRP A 195 -16.16 -14.68 -10.49
CA TRP A 195 -16.56 -13.30 -10.26
C TRP A 195 -17.36 -12.69 -11.43
N ALA A 196 -17.04 -13.09 -12.66
CA ALA A 196 -17.84 -12.73 -13.84
C ALA A 196 -19.28 -13.28 -13.73
N GLN A 197 -19.45 -14.53 -13.27
CA GLN A 197 -20.76 -15.11 -13.04
C GLN A 197 -21.52 -14.43 -11.89
N GLN A 198 -20.83 -13.90 -10.90
CA GLN A 198 -21.39 -13.13 -9.79
C GLN A 198 -21.72 -11.68 -10.18
N GLY A 199 -21.41 -11.25 -11.39
CA GLY A 199 -21.72 -9.92 -11.88
C GLY A 199 -20.66 -8.87 -11.60
N LEU A 200 -19.41 -9.22 -11.26
CA LEU A 200 -18.36 -8.25 -10.96
C LEU A 200 -18.18 -7.22 -12.08
N PHE A 201 -18.33 -7.62 -13.32
CA PHE A 201 -18.09 -6.76 -14.49
C PHE A 201 -19.30 -5.93 -14.95
N THR A 202 -20.41 -6.03 -14.25
CA THR A 202 -21.64 -5.24 -14.57
C THR A 202 -21.50 -3.77 -14.17
N SER A 203 -20.68 -3.44 -13.17
CA SER A 203 -20.42 -2.06 -12.79
C SER A 203 -19.49 -1.37 -13.80
N PRO A 204 -19.88 -0.21 -14.37
CA PRO A 204 -19.08 0.49 -15.38
C PRO A 204 -17.82 1.17 -14.81
N ASP A 205 -17.82 1.47 -13.52
CA ASP A 205 -16.80 2.32 -12.88
C ASP A 205 -15.67 1.55 -12.22
N LEU A 206 -15.84 0.22 -12.01
CA LEU A 206 -14.83 -0.59 -11.35
C LEU A 206 -13.65 -0.88 -12.27
N THR A 207 -12.46 -0.81 -11.70
CA THR A 207 -11.17 -1.09 -12.32
C THR A 207 -10.55 -2.36 -11.77
N TYR A 208 -9.87 -3.12 -12.61
CA TYR A 208 -9.35 -4.45 -12.28
C TYR A 208 -7.87 -4.54 -12.61
N GLY A 209 -7.13 -5.33 -11.85
CA GLY A 209 -5.74 -5.54 -12.14
C GLY A 209 -5.20 -6.89 -11.68
N ILE A 210 -4.13 -7.34 -12.34
CA ILE A 210 -3.29 -8.44 -11.87
C ILE A 210 -1.85 -7.96 -11.86
N ILE A 211 -1.23 -7.96 -10.67
CA ILE A 211 0.19 -7.67 -10.51
C ILE A 211 0.96 -8.97 -10.28
N THR A 212 2.13 -9.05 -10.89
CA THR A 212 3.08 -10.14 -10.69
C THR A 212 4.51 -9.62 -10.83
N PRO A 213 5.53 -10.17 -10.13
CA PRO A 213 6.89 -9.70 -10.26
C PRO A 213 7.56 -10.04 -11.59
N PHE A 214 7.07 -11.04 -12.33
CA PHE A 214 7.75 -11.55 -13.52
C PHE A 214 7.00 -11.30 -14.82
N ARG A 215 7.69 -10.71 -15.80
CA ARG A 215 7.14 -10.48 -17.16
C ARG A 215 6.66 -11.74 -17.84
N ARG A 216 7.28 -12.91 -17.55
CA ARG A 216 6.82 -14.19 -18.09
C ARG A 216 5.44 -14.56 -17.56
N GLN A 217 5.19 -14.36 -16.28
CA GLN A 217 3.86 -14.56 -15.68
C GLN A 217 2.83 -13.60 -16.30
N VAL A 218 3.19 -12.34 -16.54
CA VAL A 218 2.33 -11.37 -17.24
C VAL A 218 1.90 -11.92 -18.60
N ALA A 219 2.84 -12.46 -19.39
CA ALA A 219 2.55 -13.00 -20.72
C ALA A 219 1.58 -14.19 -20.66
N GLU A 220 1.79 -15.12 -19.72
CA GLU A 220 0.90 -16.29 -19.57
C GLU A 220 -0.48 -15.89 -19.06
N LEU A 221 -0.57 -14.97 -18.11
CA LEU A 221 -1.85 -14.40 -17.66
C LEU A 221 -2.57 -13.70 -18.82
N THR A 222 -1.91 -12.82 -19.54
CA THR A 222 -2.51 -12.11 -20.69
C THR A 222 -3.05 -13.09 -21.73
N LYS A 223 -2.28 -14.12 -22.07
CA LYS A 223 -2.72 -15.17 -23.01
C LYS A 223 -3.95 -15.91 -22.51
N ALA A 224 -3.97 -16.29 -21.22
CA ALA A 224 -5.09 -17.01 -20.62
C ALA A 224 -6.38 -16.17 -20.56
N PHE A 225 -6.25 -14.88 -20.24
CA PHE A 225 -7.37 -13.95 -20.12
C PHE A 225 -7.92 -13.49 -21.47
N SER A 226 -7.07 -13.27 -22.47
CA SER A 226 -7.50 -12.86 -23.82
C SER A 226 -8.47 -13.83 -24.48
N SER A 227 -8.49 -15.10 -24.05
CA SER A 227 -9.43 -16.11 -24.55
C SER A 227 -10.82 -16.06 -23.88
N ARG A 228 -11.00 -15.21 -22.84
CA ARG A 228 -12.25 -15.17 -22.07
C ARG A 228 -13.25 -14.20 -22.67
N PRO A 229 -14.53 -14.61 -22.86
CA PRO A 229 -15.54 -13.74 -23.46
C PRO A 229 -15.75 -12.43 -22.68
N TRP A 230 -15.75 -12.50 -21.33
CA TRP A 230 -15.97 -11.34 -20.48
C TRP A 230 -14.78 -10.36 -20.50
N PHE A 231 -13.56 -10.82 -20.77
CA PHE A 231 -12.37 -9.98 -20.73
C PHE A 231 -12.44 -8.83 -21.77
N LYS A 232 -12.92 -9.11 -22.97
CA LYS A 232 -13.09 -8.08 -24.03
C LYS A 232 -13.99 -6.92 -23.60
N ALA A 233 -15.00 -7.18 -22.78
CA ALA A 233 -15.92 -6.16 -22.31
C ALA A 233 -15.30 -5.21 -21.28
N VAL A 234 -14.24 -5.65 -20.59
CA VAL A 234 -13.57 -4.87 -19.53
C VAL A 234 -12.11 -4.56 -19.83
N GLU A 235 -11.59 -4.91 -21.00
CA GLU A 235 -10.18 -4.77 -21.38
C GLU A 235 -9.63 -3.36 -21.15
N SER A 236 -10.41 -2.32 -21.42
CA SER A 236 -10.03 -0.93 -21.19
C SER A 236 -9.90 -0.55 -19.71
N ARG A 237 -10.43 -1.34 -18.80
CA ARG A 237 -10.43 -1.16 -17.34
C ARG A 237 -9.70 -2.29 -16.61
N PHE A 238 -9.00 -3.16 -17.35
CA PHE A 238 -8.30 -4.32 -16.81
C PHE A 238 -6.81 -4.24 -17.17
N THR A 239 -5.95 -4.19 -16.17
CA THR A 239 -4.50 -4.13 -16.37
C THR A 239 -3.85 -5.41 -15.86
N ILE A 240 -3.01 -6.05 -16.70
CA ILE A 240 -2.15 -7.17 -16.29
C ILE A 240 -0.71 -6.73 -16.46
N GLY A 241 0.08 -6.72 -15.38
CA GLY A 241 1.42 -6.20 -15.47
C GLY A 241 2.31 -6.46 -14.25
N THR A 242 3.52 -5.90 -14.32
CA THR A 242 4.40 -5.86 -13.16
C THR A 242 4.07 -4.63 -12.29
N ALA A 243 4.50 -4.61 -11.03
CA ALA A 243 4.24 -3.49 -10.13
C ALA A 243 4.67 -2.13 -10.71
N HIS A 244 5.77 -2.09 -11.48
CA HIS A 244 6.21 -0.88 -12.19
C HIS A 244 5.19 -0.36 -13.22
N SER A 245 4.44 -1.27 -13.88
CA SER A 245 3.43 -0.86 -14.86
C SER A 245 2.15 -0.32 -14.21
N PHE A 246 1.99 -0.51 -12.90
CA PHE A 246 0.89 0.03 -12.10
C PHE A 246 1.23 1.33 -11.38
N GLN A 247 2.43 1.86 -11.60
CA GLN A 247 2.87 3.08 -10.97
C GLN A 247 1.96 4.24 -11.39
N GLY A 248 1.45 5.00 -10.40
CA GLY A 248 0.43 6.02 -10.65
C GLY A 248 -0.99 5.51 -10.93
N SER A 249 -1.19 4.19 -11.05
CA SER A 249 -2.50 3.56 -11.24
C SER A 249 -3.00 2.87 -9.97
N GLU A 250 -4.31 2.67 -9.87
CA GLU A 250 -4.95 1.96 -8.77
C GLU A 250 -6.12 1.13 -9.30
N CYS A 251 -6.49 0.06 -8.61
CA CYS A 251 -7.57 -0.81 -9.01
C CYS A 251 -8.54 -1.05 -7.86
N ASP A 252 -9.83 -1.13 -8.17
CA ASP A 252 -10.84 -1.50 -7.19
C ASP A 252 -10.69 -2.95 -6.76
N VAL A 253 -10.39 -3.84 -7.70
CA VAL A 253 -10.07 -5.24 -7.44
C VAL A 253 -8.70 -5.56 -8.02
N LEU A 254 -7.77 -5.92 -7.17
CA LEU A 254 -6.42 -6.27 -7.54
C LEU A 254 -6.10 -7.70 -7.13
N VAL A 255 -5.61 -8.49 -8.10
CA VAL A 255 -5.04 -9.80 -7.83
C VAL A 255 -3.51 -9.69 -7.80
N TYR A 256 -2.88 -10.25 -6.79
CA TYR A 256 -1.44 -10.41 -6.73
C TYR A 256 -1.04 -11.88 -6.93
N SER A 257 -0.18 -12.14 -7.91
CA SER A 257 0.36 -13.45 -8.23
C SER A 257 1.88 -13.43 -7.99
N PRO A 258 2.37 -13.85 -6.81
CA PRO A 258 3.76 -13.72 -6.39
C PRO A 258 4.72 -14.65 -7.14
N VAL A 259 4.22 -15.69 -7.79
CA VAL A 259 5.04 -16.74 -8.45
C VAL A 259 5.96 -17.42 -7.44
N ALA A 260 5.44 -17.72 -6.25
CA ALA A 260 6.20 -18.35 -5.19
C ALA A 260 5.83 -19.83 -5.03
N ALA A 261 6.85 -20.68 -4.93
CA ALA A 261 6.71 -22.11 -4.64
C ALA A 261 7.99 -22.67 -4.00
N GLU A 262 7.93 -23.84 -3.37
CA GLU A 262 9.08 -24.46 -2.68
C GLU A 262 10.28 -24.73 -3.61
N ASN A 263 10.05 -24.91 -4.91
CA ASN A 263 11.11 -25.11 -5.91
C ASN A 263 11.73 -23.80 -6.45
N MET A 264 11.42 -22.65 -5.83
CA MET A 264 11.90 -21.35 -6.29
C MET A 264 13.38 -21.16 -5.96
N GLU A 265 14.20 -20.78 -6.95
CA GLU A 265 15.62 -20.53 -6.76
C GLU A 265 15.89 -19.23 -5.98
N ARG A 266 16.97 -19.19 -5.20
CA ARG A 266 17.32 -18.09 -4.30
C ARG A 266 17.30 -16.70 -4.96
N HIS A 267 17.80 -16.58 -6.20
CA HIS A 267 17.84 -15.28 -6.89
C HIS A 267 16.42 -14.79 -7.30
N LEU A 268 15.52 -15.71 -7.64
CA LEU A 268 14.12 -15.39 -7.92
C LEU A 268 13.38 -14.99 -6.63
N VAL A 269 13.68 -15.69 -5.52
CA VAL A 269 13.16 -15.33 -4.19
C VAL A 269 13.60 -13.92 -3.82
N LYS A 270 14.89 -13.61 -3.95
CA LYS A 270 15.42 -12.27 -3.67
C LYS A 270 14.73 -11.20 -4.50
N PHE A 271 14.42 -11.47 -5.75
CA PHE A 271 13.74 -10.52 -6.63
C PHE A 271 12.27 -10.34 -6.28
N ALA A 272 11.54 -11.43 -6.02
CA ALA A 272 10.08 -11.37 -5.84
C ALA A 272 9.65 -11.10 -4.39
N ALA A 273 10.48 -11.43 -3.41
CA ALA A 273 10.09 -11.46 -2.02
C ALA A 273 10.79 -10.44 -1.12
N ALA A 274 12.00 -10.00 -1.48
CA ALA A 274 12.86 -9.22 -0.61
C ALA A 274 12.94 -7.72 -0.95
N GLN A 275 12.08 -7.23 -1.83
CA GLN A 275 12.04 -5.81 -2.21
C GLN A 275 10.84 -5.13 -1.51
N ASP A 276 11.14 -4.25 -0.56
CA ASP A 276 10.14 -3.54 0.24
C ASP A 276 9.23 -2.69 -0.64
N ASP A 277 9.81 -1.92 -1.55
CA ASP A 277 9.12 -1.06 -2.49
C ASP A 277 8.18 -1.85 -3.44
N LEU A 278 8.60 -3.03 -3.90
CA LEU A 278 7.78 -3.87 -4.78
C LEU A 278 6.52 -4.36 -4.06
N ILE A 279 6.64 -4.84 -2.83
CA ILE A 279 5.51 -5.34 -2.05
C ILE A 279 4.62 -4.17 -1.59
N ASN A 280 5.22 -3.08 -1.10
CA ASN A 280 4.45 -1.91 -0.67
C ASN A 280 3.64 -1.29 -1.82
N VAL A 281 4.27 -1.08 -2.98
CA VAL A 281 3.57 -0.58 -4.16
C VAL A 281 2.47 -1.55 -4.59
N THR A 282 2.76 -2.87 -4.65
CA THR A 282 1.76 -3.87 -5.02
C THR A 282 0.53 -3.80 -4.12
N VAL A 283 0.72 -3.81 -2.81
CA VAL A 283 -0.37 -3.78 -1.83
C VAL A 283 -1.18 -2.48 -1.95
N THR A 284 -0.52 -1.33 -2.00
CA THR A 284 -1.17 -0.02 -2.01
C THR A 284 -1.84 0.35 -3.33
N ARG A 285 -1.75 -0.47 -4.38
CA ARG A 285 -2.54 -0.31 -5.63
C ARG A 285 -3.98 -0.81 -5.49
N ALA A 286 -4.29 -1.65 -4.49
CA ALA A 286 -5.63 -2.16 -4.27
C ALA A 286 -6.49 -1.17 -3.47
N LYS A 287 -7.68 -0.82 -3.98
CA LYS A 287 -8.65 -0.01 -3.24
C LYS A 287 -9.54 -0.87 -2.36
N ASN A 288 -10.39 -1.69 -2.96
CA ASN A 288 -11.44 -2.42 -2.27
C ASN A 288 -11.03 -3.86 -1.91
N LEU A 289 -10.33 -4.53 -2.83
CA LEU A 289 -9.93 -5.92 -2.66
C LEU A 289 -8.50 -6.15 -3.16
N LEU A 290 -7.65 -6.65 -2.28
CA LEU A 290 -6.38 -7.29 -2.64
C LEU A 290 -6.54 -8.80 -2.47
N TYR A 291 -6.58 -9.54 -3.59
CA TYR A 291 -6.71 -10.98 -3.62
C TYR A 291 -5.40 -11.64 -4.04
N ILE A 292 -4.77 -12.36 -3.14
CA ILE A 292 -3.45 -12.96 -3.39
C ILE A 292 -3.63 -14.42 -3.76
N ILE A 293 -3.05 -14.83 -4.89
CA ILE A 293 -3.10 -16.21 -5.39
C ILE A 293 -1.68 -16.76 -5.39
N GLY A 294 -1.35 -17.59 -4.41
CA GLY A 294 -0.02 -18.15 -4.29
C GLY A 294 0.10 -19.18 -3.18
N ASP A 295 1.22 -19.89 -3.15
CA ASP A 295 1.52 -20.85 -2.09
C ASP A 295 1.96 -20.11 -0.81
N ILE A 296 1.02 -19.94 0.14
CA ILE A 296 1.28 -19.23 1.38
C ILE A 296 2.38 -19.91 2.21
N GLN A 297 2.43 -21.24 2.20
CA GLN A 297 3.43 -21.99 2.97
C GLN A 297 4.83 -21.82 2.36
N ALA A 298 4.92 -21.83 1.03
CA ALA A 298 6.17 -21.54 0.35
C ALA A 298 6.64 -20.11 0.64
N CYS A 299 5.77 -19.12 0.62
CA CYS A 299 6.11 -17.75 0.98
C CYS A 299 6.67 -17.63 2.41
N GLN A 300 6.08 -18.35 3.37
CA GLN A 300 6.52 -18.36 4.77
C GLN A 300 7.84 -19.08 4.97
N LYS A 301 8.07 -20.21 4.26
CA LYS A 301 9.24 -21.08 4.44
C LYS A 301 10.45 -20.67 3.57
N VAL A 302 10.19 -20.35 2.29
CA VAL A 302 11.24 -20.10 1.30
C VAL A 302 11.83 -18.69 1.44
N SER A 303 11.05 -17.76 1.98
CA SER A 303 11.44 -16.36 2.12
C SER A 303 11.28 -15.76 3.53
N PRO A 304 11.72 -16.44 4.62
CA PRO A 304 11.55 -15.92 5.98
C PRO A 304 12.17 -14.53 6.16
N GLY A 305 11.48 -13.64 6.89
CA GLY A 305 11.96 -12.29 7.18
C GLY A 305 11.93 -11.33 5.98
N THR A 306 11.26 -11.70 4.91
CA THR A 306 11.06 -10.82 3.75
C THR A 306 9.65 -10.21 3.76
N PRO A 307 9.43 -9.07 3.07
CA PRO A 307 8.11 -8.46 2.97
C PRO A 307 7.00 -9.39 2.47
N LEU A 308 7.32 -10.29 1.55
CA LEU A 308 6.35 -11.30 1.07
C LEU A 308 5.98 -12.31 2.17
N CYS A 309 6.95 -12.72 2.98
CA CYS A 309 6.69 -13.58 4.14
C CYS A 309 5.81 -12.88 5.17
N GLU A 310 6.10 -11.62 5.47
CA GLU A 310 5.27 -10.81 6.39
C GLU A 310 3.85 -10.61 5.85
N LEU A 311 3.68 -10.42 4.53
CA LEU A 311 2.38 -10.35 3.89
C LEU A 311 1.59 -11.67 4.01
N ALA A 312 2.27 -12.81 3.86
CA ALA A 312 1.67 -14.13 4.03
C ALA A 312 1.24 -14.36 5.50
N ASN A 313 2.09 -14.01 6.46
CA ASN A 313 1.78 -14.11 7.88
C ASN A 313 0.60 -13.21 8.28
N TYR A 314 0.58 -11.99 7.77
CA TYR A 314 -0.50 -11.03 8.01
C TYR A 314 -1.83 -11.54 7.44
N ALA A 315 -1.84 -12.00 6.19
CA ALA A 315 -3.02 -12.55 5.54
C ALA A 315 -3.58 -13.77 6.31
N GLU A 316 -2.71 -14.66 6.79
CA GLU A 316 -3.13 -15.81 7.60
C GLU A 316 -3.78 -15.39 8.91
N LYS A 317 -3.23 -14.36 9.59
CA LYS A 317 -3.83 -13.79 10.81
C LYS A 317 -5.22 -13.21 10.52
N LEU A 318 -5.39 -12.45 9.45
CA LEU A 318 -6.69 -11.89 9.05
C LEU A 318 -7.72 -13.00 8.80
N GLN A 319 -7.35 -14.03 8.03
CA GLN A 319 -8.26 -15.15 7.73
C GLN A 319 -8.65 -15.94 8.99
N LYS A 320 -7.73 -16.11 9.95
CA LYS A 320 -8.05 -16.72 11.23
C LYS A 320 -9.02 -15.86 12.05
N ARG A 321 -8.86 -14.53 12.05
CA ARG A 321 -9.80 -13.60 12.70
C ARG A 321 -11.19 -13.65 12.07
N GLN A 322 -11.28 -13.71 10.74
CA GLN A 322 -12.57 -13.81 10.03
C GLN A 322 -13.30 -15.14 10.26
N ARG A 323 -12.57 -16.24 10.44
CA ARG A 323 -13.13 -17.57 10.75
C ARG A 323 -13.61 -17.71 12.17
N HIS A 324 -13.03 -16.93 13.10
CA HIS A 324 -13.38 -16.91 14.52
C HIS A 324 -13.59 -15.46 14.95
N PRO A 325 -14.73 -14.86 14.61
CA PRO A 325 -15.00 -13.44 14.84
C PRO A 325 -14.89 -13.01 16.30
N LEU A 326 -15.18 -13.93 17.22
CA LEU A 326 -15.00 -13.71 18.66
C LEU A 326 -14.28 -14.91 19.27
N ASN A 327 -13.15 -14.66 19.93
CA ASN A 327 -12.47 -15.67 20.74
C ASN A 327 -13.29 -15.99 22.02
N ALA A 328 -12.86 -16.96 22.82
CA ALA A 328 -13.63 -17.38 24.00
C ALA A 328 -13.82 -16.24 25.03
N ALA A 329 -12.82 -15.39 25.21
CA ALA A 329 -12.90 -14.25 26.12
C ALA A 329 -13.78 -13.13 25.55
N GLU A 330 -13.68 -12.83 24.25
CA GLU A 330 -14.55 -11.89 23.57
C GLU A 330 -16.01 -12.37 23.57
N LYS A 331 -16.27 -13.68 23.41
CA LYS A 331 -17.61 -14.24 23.59
C LYS A 331 -18.14 -14.02 25.00
N GLY A 332 -17.31 -14.31 26.03
CA GLY A 332 -17.66 -14.04 27.41
C GLY A 332 -17.98 -12.56 27.67
N MET A 333 -17.26 -11.64 27.02
CA MET A 333 -17.56 -10.21 27.09
C MET A 333 -18.89 -9.89 26.39
N ALA A 334 -19.14 -10.45 25.20
CA ALA A 334 -20.39 -10.27 24.48
C ALA A 334 -21.60 -10.75 25.33
N ASP A 335 -21.48 -11.94 25.97
CA ASP A 335 -22.51 -12.47 26.86
C ASP A 335 -22.80 -11.51 28.04
N ILE A 336 -21.76 -10.90 28.63
CA ILE A 336 -21.91 -9.92 29.71
C ILE A 336 -22.61 -8.64 29.20
N LEU A 337 -22.25 -8.14 28.01
CA LEU A 337 -22.88 -6.96 27.42
C LEU A 337 -24.37 -7.20 27.10
N ASP A 338 -24.68 -8.41 26.59
CA ASP A 338 -26.06 -8.83 26.32
C ASP A 338 -26.89 -8.96 27.62
N GLU A 339 -26.32 -9.58 28.67
CA GLU A 339 -26.99 -9.68 29.99
C GLU A 339 -27.27 -8.31 30.60
N LEU A 340 -26.41 -7.32 30.38
CA LEU A 340 -26.61 -5.94 30.85
C LEU A 340 -27.49 -5.11 29.94
N GLY A 341 -27.95 -5.63 28.80
CA GLY A 341 -28.75 -4.95 27.82
C GLY A 341 -28.06 -3.76 27.16
N LEU A 342 -26.74 -3.76 27.09
CA LEU A 342 -25.93 -2.72 26.48
C LEU A 342 -25.91 -2.90 24.98
N SER A 343 -26.15 -1.82 24.22
CA SER A 343 -26.04 -1.83 22.76
C SER A 343 -24.56 -1.77 22.37
N TYR A 344 -24.10 -2.74 21.60
CA TYR A 344 -22.71 -2.79 21.15
C TYR A 344 -22.55 -3.27 19.70
N THR A 345 -21.43 -2.93 19.10
CA THR A 345 -20.98 -3.45 17.80
C THR A 345 -19.65 -4.15 17.99
N PRO A 346 -19.57 -5.49 17.83
CA PRO A 346 -18.31 -6.21 17.95
C PRO A 346 -17.41 -5.90 16.77
N GLN A 347 -16.10 -5.95 16.99
CA GLN A 347 -15.07 -5.78 15.99
C GLN A 347 -15.26 -4.51 15.14
N TYR A 348 -15.61 -3.40 15.82
CA TYR A 348 -15.91 -2.13 15.17
C TYR A 348 -14.63 -1.47 14.63
N GLU A 349 -14.67 -1.03 13.38
CA GLU A 349 -13.56 -0.34 12.74
C GLU A 349 -13.73 1.18 12.79
N ILE A 350 -12.66 1.86 13.17
CA ILE A 350 -12.58 3.32 13.18
C ILE A 350 -11.19 3.76 12.66
N SER A 351 -11.16 4.38 11.48
CA SER A 351 -9.94 4.94 10.87
C SER A 351 -8.77 3.94 10.83
N GLY A 352 -9.03 2.70 10.45
CA GLY A 352 -8.04 1.62 10.37
C GLY A 352 -7.68 0.97 11.71
N TYR A 353 -8.23 1.45 12.82
CA TYR A 353 -8.17 0.76 14.10
C TYR A 353 -9.40 -0.11 14.31
N ARG A 354 -9.20 -1.31 14.83
CA ARG A 354 -10.26 -2.24 15.15
C ARG A 354 -10.45 -2.28 16.66
N LEU A 355 -11.67 -2.01 17.10
CA LEU A 355 -12.09 -2.09 18.50
C LEU A 355 -12.75 -3.46 18.72
N ASP A 356 -12.46 -4.13 19.84
CA ASP A 356 -13.12 -5.40 20.12
C ASP A 356 -14.63 -5.19 20.26
N PHE A 357 -15.07 -4.15 20.98
CA PHE A 357 -16.46 -3.76 21.07
C PHE A 357 -16.62 -2.24 21.15
N LEU A 358 -17.40 -1.68 20.25
CA LEU A 358 -17.94 -0.32 20.41
C LEU A 358 -19.24 -0.41 21.19
N VAL A 359 -19.26 0.06 22.44
CA VAL A 359 -20.44 0.06 23.31
C VAL A 359 -21.07 1.45 23.35
N ASN A 360 -22.38 1.52 23.14
CA ASN A 360 -23.15 2.77 23.21
C ASN A 360 -23.91 2.80 24.53
N ALA A 361 -23.55 3.71 25.43
CA ALA A 361 -24.22 3.91 26.67
C ALA A 361 -25.55 4.66 26.48
N ALA A 362 -26.49 4.47 27.40
CA ALA A 362 -27.79 5.19 27.41
C ALA A 362 -27.61 6.72 27.51
N SER A 363 -26.49 7.18 28.08
CA SER A 363 -26.12 8.60 28.19
C SER A 363 -25.67 9.22 26.83
N GLY A 364 -25.56 8.43 25.78
CA GLY A 364 -24.97 8.84 24.50
C GLY A 364 -23.42 8.81 24.46
N GLN A 365 -22.75 8.50 25.57
CA GLN A 365 -21.32 8.28 25.60
C GLN A 365 -20.96 6.94 24.93
N ARG A 366 -19.95 6.95 24.08
CA ARG A 366 -19.41 5.74 23.45
C ARG A 366 -18.15 5.25 24.14
N TYR A 367 -18.00 3.93 24.21
CA TYR A 367 -16.87 3.27 24.83
C TYR A 367 -16.25 2.29 23.86
N ASP A 368 -14.92 2.26 23.87
CA ASP A 368 -14.08 1.21 23.29
C ASP A 368 -13.81 0.20 24.40
N VAL A 369 -14.41 -0.98 24.33
CA VAL A 369 -14.24 -2.05 25.30
C VAL A 369 -13.33 -3.11 24.67
N GLU A 370 -12.14 -3.25 25.22
CA GLU A 370 -11.07 -4.14 24.74
C GLU A 370 -10.91 -5.36 25.64
N VAL A 371 -10.61 -6.49 25.02
CA VAL A 371 -10.36 -7.78 25.67
C VAL A 371 -8.91 -8.18 25.41
N ASP A 372 -8.04 -7.82 26.33
CA ASP A 372 -6.60 -8.11 26.21
C ASP A 372 -6.30 -9.59 26.51
N GLY A 373 -5.62 -10.26 25.57
CA GLY A 373 -5.07 -11.59 25.78
C GLY A 373 -3.76 -11.56 26.58
N ASP A 374 -3.29 -12.72 27.07
CA ASP A 374 -1.99 -12.89 27.74
C ASP A 374 -0.83 -12.78 26.72
N ILE A 375 -0.58 -11.63 26.14
CA ILE A 375 0.48 -11.44 25.14
C ILE A 375 1.65 -10.64 25.73
N HIS A 376 2.86 -11.16 25.58
CA HIS A 376 4.09 -10.41 25.82
C HIS A 376 4.20 -9.27 24.83
N LEU A 377 4.02 -8.03 25.30
CA LEU A 377 4.06 -6.83 24.50
C LEU A 377 5.51 -6.53 24.08
N THR A 378 5.77 -6.45 22.78
CA THR A 378 7.01 -5.86 22.27
C THR A 378 6.95 -4.33 22.39
N ALA A 379 8.11 -3.65 22.42
CA ALA A 379 8.15 -2.18 22.54
C ALA A 379 7.37 -1.48 21.41
N SER A 380 7.40 -2.01 20.19
CA SER A 380 6.63 -1.50 19.06
C SER A 380 5.12 -1.65 19.23
N ALA A 381 4.67 -2.75 19.83
CA ALA A 381 3.24 -2.97 20.12
C ALA A 381 2.72 -1.98 21.16
N VAL A 382 3.51 -1.68 22.19
CA VAL A 382 3.16 -0.69 23.23
C VAL A 382 3.00 0.71 22.63
N GLU A 383 3.90 1.12 21.73
CA GLU A 383 3.81 2.43 21.07
C GLU A 383 2.61 2.53 20.14
N HIS A 384 2.30 1.46 19.41
CA HIS A 384 1.12 1.38 18.57
C HIS A 384 -0.16 1.49 19.38
N ASP A 385 -0.28 0.75 20.48
CA ASP A 385 -1.41 0.80 21.39
C ASP A 385 -1.60 2.20 22.00
N ALA A 386 -0.51 2.87 22.35
CA ALA A 386 -0.56 4.24 22.83
C ALA A 386 -1.11 5.22 21.78
N ARG A 387 -0.69 5.09 20.52
CA ARG A 387 -1.20 5.91 19.39
C ARG A 387 -2.66 5.64 19.10
N ARG A 388 -3.05 4.35 19.06
CA ARG A 388 -4.44 3.92 18.91
C ARG A 388 -5.33 4.53 20.00
N ASN A 389 -4.93 4.37 21.26
CA ASN A 389 -5.70 4.90 22.40
C ASN A 389 -5.83 6.43 22.35
N ALA A 390 -4.77 7.14 21.96
CA ALA A 390 -4.82 8.59 21.78
C ALA A 390 -5.79 8.98 20.68
N TYR A 391 -5.80 8.27 19.55
CA TYR A 391 -6.73 8.52 18.45
C TYR A 391 -8.18 8.22 18.86
N VAL A 392 -8.45 7.04 19.42
CA VAL A 392 -9.78 6.62 19.88
C VAL A 392 -10.37 7.65 20.87
N LYS A 393 -9.56 8.11 21.82
CA LYS A 393 -9.95 9.18 22.76
C LYS A 393 -10.24 10.50 22.06
N SER A 394 -9.48 10.86 21.01
CA SER A 394 -9.72 12.08 20.22
C SER A 394 -11.05 12.06 19.48
N GLN A 395 -11.60 10.86 19.21
CA GLN A 395 -12.91 10.65 18.61
C GLN A 395 -14.06 10.67 19.66
N GLY A 396 -13.76 11.03 20.90
CA GLY A 396 -14.74 11.12 21.99
C GLY A 396 -15.13 9.77 22.59
N LEU A 397 -14.37 8.68 22.31
CA LEU A 397 -14.59 7.39 22.95
C LEU A 397 -13.79 7.29 24.24
N LYS A 398 -14.36 6.61 25.24
CA LYS A 398 -13.63 6.20 26.44
C LYS A 398 -13.17 4.76 26.28
N VAL A 399 -11.90 4.48 26.58
CA VAL A 399 -11.31 3.14 26.46
C VAL A 399 -11.41 2.41 27.80
N LEU A 400 -12.00 1.23 27.77
CA LEU A 400 -12.06 0.28 28.89
C LEU A 400 -11.33 -1.00 28.46
N ARG A 401 -10.42 -1.51 29.28
CA ARG A 401 -9.67 -2.73 29.01
C ARG A 401 -9.89 -3.76 30.08
N PHE A 402 -10.15 -4.98 29.66
CA PHE A 402 -10.33 -6.14 30.52
C PHE A 402 -9.43 -7.27 30.01
N THR A 403 -8.75 -7.95 30.91
CA THR A 403 -8.00 -9.15 30.54
C THR A 403 -8.92 -10.35 30.34
N ALA A 404 -8.49 -11.33 29.55
CA ALA A 404 -9.21 -12.60 29.43
C ALA A 404 -9.45 -13.26 30.80
N ARG A 405 -8.52 -13.08 31.77
CA ARG A 405 -8.68 -13.54 33.16
C ARG A 405 -9.79 -12.80 33.90
N ASP A 406 -9.94 -11.50 33.71
CA ASP A 406 -10.99 -10.72 34.35
C ASP A 406 -12.36 -11.24 33.91
N ILE A 407 -12.52 -11.58 32.66
CA ILE A 407 -13.77 -12.08 32.08
C ILE A 407 -14.11 -13.46 32.62
N VAL A 408 -13.11 -14.35 32.75
CA VAL A 408 -13.34 -15.73 33.17
C VAL A 408 -13.43 -15.86 34.72
N HIS A 409 -12.58 -15.15 35.47
CA HIS A 409 -12.44 -15.35 36.93
C HIS A 409 -13.01 -14.21 37.76
N SER A 410 -13.23 -13.03 37.17
CA SER A 410 -13.70 -11.83 37.85
C SER A 410 -14.90 -11.21 37.17
N CYS A 411 -15.73 -12.02 36.51
CA CYS A 411 -16.86 -11.54 35.68
C CYS A 411 -17.83 -10.66 36.46
N GLN A 412 -17.97 -10.83 37.78
CA GLN A 412 -18.82 -9.96 38.62
C GLN A 412 -18.29 -8.52 38.67
N ILE A 413 -16.98 -8.34 38.79
CA ILE A 413 -16.34 -7.02 38.78
C ILE A 413 -16.50 -6.34 37.40
N VAL A 414 -16.33 -7.12 36.33
CA VAL A 414 -16.54 -6.63 34.95
C VAL A 414 -17.99 -6.16 34.76
N ARG A 415 -18.97 -6.95 35.22
CA ARG A 415 -20.41 -6.58 35.20
C ARG A 415 -20.68 -5.29 35.97
N GLU A 416 -20.16 -5.15 37.18
CA GLU A 416 -20.32 -3.96 37.98
C GLU A 416 -19.75 -2.69 37.36
N LEU A 417 -18.61 -2.81 36.70
CA LEU A 417 -17.98 -1.70 35.97
C LEU A 417 -18.80 -1.31 34.72
N LEU A 418 -19.23 -2.31 33.94
CA LEU A 418 -20.02 -2.07 32.72
C LEU A 418 -21.46 -1.61 33.03
N ALA A 419 -22.06 -2.04 34.14
CA ALA A 419 -23.36 -1.59 34.55
C ALA A 419 -23.43 -0.08 34.94
N ARG A 420 -22.25 0.57 35.09
CA ARG A 420 -22.15 2.01 35.42
C ARG A 420 -22.05 2.89 34.17
N ILE A 421 -22.01 2.33 33.00
CA ILE A 421 -21.92 3.06 31.73
C ILE A 421 -23.24 3.05 30.99
#